data_bec0b6adc50592db4c1da7913706e5b9
#
_entry.id   bec0b6adc50592db4c1da7913706e5b9
#
_cell.length_a   1.000
_cell.length_b   1.000
_cell.length_c   1.000
_cell.angle_alpha   90.00
_cell.angle_beta   90.00
_cell.angle_gamma   90.00
#
_symmetry.space_group_name_H-M   'P 1'
#
loop_
_entity.id
_entity.type
_entity.pdbx_description
1 polymer ?
#
loop_
_entity_poly.entity_id
_entity_poly.type
_entity_poly.pdbx_seq_one_letter_code
_entity_poly.pdbx_strand_id
1 'polypeptide(L)'
;MLEKMGEFFDARIRGYEAHQLNTIDDAAKFYPFTAGQLPREPGATVLDLGCGTGLELGYYFELVPTARVTGIDLAPGMLEELRKKFTDKSLDLILGSYFDVPLGEEAFDAAVSVESLHHFTQAEKIPLYAKLHKALKPGGFFILTDYFAATEAEERACRAELLRLKREQNLPDGAFYHYDTPLTVAHETEALLAAGFGSVAVLNSWGHTYTLKASK
;
A
#
# COMPACT_ATOMS: atom_id res chain seq x y z
N MET A 1 22.18 8.60 -3.85
CA MET A 1 21.45 9.81 -3.44
C MET A 1 20.00 9.38 -3.26
N LEU A 2 19.33 9.86 -2.20
CA LEU A 2 17.89 9.58 -2.03
C LEU A 2 17.10 10.36 -3.10
N GLU A 3 16.15 9.68 -3.73
CA GLU A 3 15.23 10.29 -4.70
C GLU A 3 13.88 10.53 -4.01
N LYS A 4 13.16 11.58 -4.39
CA LYS A 4 11.78 11.76 -3.93
C LYS A 4 10.92 10.63 -4.44
N MET A 5 10.00 10.14 -3.60
CA MET A 5 9.22 8.93 -3.88
C MET A 5 8.47 8.99 -5.21
N GLY A 6 7.71 10.03 -5.49
CA GLY A 6 6.99 10.17 -6.76
C GLY A 6 7.92 10.22 -7.98
N GLU A 7 9.05 10.95 -7.89
CA GLU A 7 10.04 11.02 -8.97
C GLU A 7 10.74 9.66 -9.21
N PHE A 8 11.01 8.91 -8.14
CA PHE A 8 11.59 7.58 -8.21
C PHE A 8 10.73 6.61 -9.03
N PHE A 9 9.44 6.57 -8.74
CA PHE A 9 8.50 5.69 -9.43
C PHE A 9 8.21 6.15 -10.86
N ASP A 10 8.01 7.44 -11.11
CA ASP A 10 7.83 7.98 -12.46
C ASP A 10 9.00 7.67 -13.40
N ALA A 11 10.23 7.75 -12.89
CA ALA A 11 11.42 7.43 -13.70
C ALA A 11 11.52 5.95 -14.07
N ARG A 12 10.81 5.04 -13.38
CA ARG A 12 10.92 3.59 -13.51
C ARG A 12 9.69 2.90 -14.11
N ILE A 13 8.71 3.65 -14.59
CA ILE A 13 7.45 3.13 -15.18
C ILE A 13 7.72 2.08 -16.26
N ARG A 14 8.68 2.36 -17.15
CA ARG A 14 9.04 1.39 -18.19
C ARG A 14 9.66 0.14 -17.56
N GLY A 15 8.97 -0.98 -17.70
CA GLY A 15 9.41 -2.26 -17.14
C GLY A 15 9.11 -2.47 -15.65
N TYR A 16 8.37 -1.54 -15.01
CA TYR A 16 8.03 -1.63 -13.60
C TYR A 16 7.34 -2.96 -13.23
N GLU A 17 6.27 -3.34 -13.94
CA GLU A 17 5.57 -4.61 -13.68
C GLU A 17 6.46 -5.84 -13.90
N ALA A 18 7.27 -5.82 -14.96
CA ALA A 18 8.23 -6.90 -15.20
C ALA A 18 9.29 -6.98 -14.11
N HIS A 19 9.76 -5.84 -13.61
CA HIS A 19 10.67 -5.79 -12.47
C HIS A 19 9.99 -6.35 -11.21
N GLN A 20 8.80 -5.89 -10.86
CA GLN A 20 8.06 -6.38 -9.70
C GLN A 20 7.88 -7.91 -9.75
N LEU A 21 7.37 -8.43 -10.86
CA LEU A 21 7.05 -9.85 -10.99
C LEU A 21 8.26 -10.77 -11.11
N ASN A 22 9.43 -10.28 -11.59
CA ASN A 22 10.61 -11.10 -11.81
C ASN A 22 11.72 -10.89 -10.76
N THR A 23 11.69 -9.78 -10.02
CA THR A 23 12.77 -9.40 -9.10
C THR A 23 12.34 -9.47 -7.63
N ILE A 24 11.06 -9.17 -7.35
CA ILE A 24 10.54 -9.29 -5.99
C ILE A 24 10.17 -10.75 -5.73
N ASP A 25 10.75 -11.33 -4.71
CA ASP A 25 10.54 -12.73 -4.34
C ASP A 25 9.05 -13.00 -4.11
N ASP A 26 8.56 -14.05 -4.77
CA ASP A 26 7.18 -14.50 -4.67
C ASP A 26 6.09 -13.51 -5.10
N ALA A 27 6.41 -12.42 -5.80
CA ALA A 27 5.44 -11.44 -6.28
C ALA A 27 4.33 -12.08 -7.12
N ALA A 28 4.66 -13.01 -8.00
CA ALA A 28 3.69 -13.78 -8.77
C ALA A 28 2.70 -14.62 -7.93
N LYS A 29 2.97 -14.78 -6.61
CA LYS A 29 2.10 -15.48 -5.67
C LYS A 29 1.31 -14.51 -4.80
N PHE A 30 1.96 -13.48 -4.24
CA PHE A 30 1.27 -12.61 -3.30
C PHE A 30 0.30 -11.63 -3.97
N TYR A 31 0.56 -11.12 -5.20
CA TYR A 31 -0.40 -10.26 -5.90
C TYR A 31 -1.77 -10.96 -6.11
N PRO A 32 -1.84 -12.15 -6.75
CA PRO A 32 -3.12 -12.85 -6.90
C PRO A 32 -3.73 -13.30 -5.56
N PHE A 33 -2.90 -13.65 -4.56
CA PHE A 33 -3.38 -13.97 -3.22
C PHE A 33 -4.07 -12.77 -2.59
N THR A 34 -3.44 -11.59 -2.61
CA THR A 34 -3.99 -10.33 -2.08
C THR A 34 -5.30 -9.95 -2.74
N ALA A 35 -5.36 -9.99 -4.07
CA ALA A 35 -6.58 -9.79 -4.84
C ALA A 35 -7.70 -10.75 -4.42
N GLY A 36 -7.32 -11.99 -4.13
CA GLY A 36 -8.22 -13.03 -3.64
C GLY A 36 -8.84 -12.77 -2.27
N GLN A 37 -8.27 -11.88 -1.45
CA GLN A 37 -8.79 -11.51 -0.13
C GLN A 37 -9.78 -10.36 -0.17
N LEU A 38 -9.90 -9.65 -1.30
CA LEU A 38 -10.84 -8.53 -1.47
C LEU A 38 -12.29 -9.02 -1.61
N PRO A 39 -13.29 -8.14 -1.39
CA PRO A 39 -14.70 -8.49 -1.47
C PRO A 39 -15.07 -9.12 -2.82
N ARG A 40 -15.95 -10.12 -2.81
CA ARG A 40 -16.37 -10.86 -4.01
C ARG A 40 -17.74 -10.41 -4.55
N GLU A 41 -18.42 -9.52 -3.84
CA GLU A 41 -19.74 -9.02 -4.21
C GLU A 41 -19.65 -8.14 -5.46
N PRO A 42 -20.54 -8.32 -6.45
CA PRO A 42 -20.62 -7.42 -7.59
C PRO A 42 -20.82 -5.96 -7.16
N GLY A 43 -20.00 -5.08 -7.71
CA GLY A 43 -20.08 -3.64 -7.39
C GLY A 43 -19.42 -3.25 -6.06
N ALA A 44 -18.68 -4.14 -5.42
CA ALA A 44 -17.90 -3.84 -4.23
C ALA A 44 -17.03 -2.59 -4.41
N THR A 45 -16.95 -1.75 -3.39
CA THR A 45 -16.15 -0.53 -3.38
C THR A 45 -14.84 -0.76 -2.65
N VAL A 46 -13.71 -0.56 -3.32
CA VAL A 46 -12.37 -0.78 -2.78
C VAL A 46 -11.53 0.48 -2.89
N LEU A 47 -10.83 0.82 -1.81
CA LEU A 47 -9.81 1.87 -1.79
C LEU A 47 -8.42 1.23 -1.90
N ASP A 48 -7.61 1.72 -2.81
CA ASP A 48 -6.24 1.23 -3.05
C ASP A 48 -5.22 2.33 -2.75
N LEU A 49 -4.37 2.09 -1.73
CA LEU A 49 -3.37 3.03 -1.25
C LEU A 49 -2.00 2.72 -1.85
N GLY A 50 -1.50 3.57 -2.73
CA GLY A 50 -0.30 3.33 -3.52
C GLY A 50 -0.57 2.36 -4.66
N CYS A 51 -1.65 2.61 -5.42
CA CYS A 51 -2.16 1.67 -6.43
C CYS A 51 -1.21 1.43 -7.63
N GLY A 52 -0.19 2.26 -7.81
CA GLY A 52 0.79 2.11 -8.88
C GLY A 52 0.14 1.87 -10.25
N THR A 53 0.59 0.83 -10.95
CA THR A 53 0.01 0.37 -12.22
C THR A 53 -1.12 -0.65 -12.05
N GLY A 54 -1.52 -0.96 -10.80
CA GLY A 54 -2.62 -1.89 -10.47
C GLY A 54 -2.31 -3.35 -10.78
N LEU A 55 -1.16 -3.86 -10.33
CA LEU A 55 -0.83 -5.28 -10.49
C LEU A 55 -1.85 -6.19 -9.82
N GLU A 56 -2.18 -5.94 -8.54
CA GLU A 56 -3.23 -6.66 -7.79
C GLU A 56 -4.61 -6.45 -8.40
N LEU A 57 -4.89 -5.25 -8.95
CA LEU A 57 -6.17 -4.92 -9.57
C LEU A 57 -6.43 -5.74 -10.83
N GLY A 58 -5.38 -6.13 -11.57
CA GLY A 58 -5.50 -7.05 -12.69
C GLY A 58 -6.18 -8.34 -12.29
N TYR A 59 -5.66 -8.98 -11.25
CA TYR A 59 -6.24 -10.21 -10.69
C TYR A 59 -7.61 -9.96 -10.06
N TYR A 60 -7.80 -8.82 -9.40
CA TYR A 60 -9.07 -8.51 -8.75
C TYR A 60 -10.21 -8.31 -9.76
N PHE A 61 -9.97 -7.60 -10.86
CA PHE A 61 -10.98 -7.41 -11.90
C PHE A 61 -11.31 -8.68 -12.69
N GLU A 62 -10.42 -9.68 -12.72
CA GLU A 62 -10.77 -11.01 -13.23
C GLU A 62 -11.80 -11.70 -12.31
N LEU A 63 -11.72 -11.51 -10.99
CA LEU A 63 -12.61 -12.08 -10.00
C LEU A 63 -13.93 -11.32 -9.86
N VAL A 64 -13.86 -9.98 -9.91
CA VAL A 64 -15.01 -9.08 -9.73
C VAL A 64 -14.96 -7.97 -10.80
N PRO A 65 -15.38 -8.26 -12.03
CA PRO A 65 -15.29 -7.31 -13.15
C PRO A 65 -16.04 -6.00 -12.93
N THR A 66 -17.02 -5.99 -12.03
CA THR A 66 -17.89 -4.84 -11.70
C THR A 66 -17.46 -4.07 -10.45
N ALA A 67 -16.32 -4.42 -9.86
CA ALA A 67 -15.78 -3.70 -8.70
C ALA A 67 -15.58 -2.21 -9.05
N ARG A 68 -15.73 -1.36 -8.02
CA ARG A 68 -15.46 0.07 -8.10
C ARG A 68 -14.23 0.36 -7.26
N VAL A 69 -13.15 0.81 -7.89
CA VAL A 69 -11.89 1.06 -7.21
C VAL A 69 -11.58 2.54 -7.21
N THR A 70 -11.25 3.07 -6.03
CA THR A 70 -10.61 4.37 -5.87
C THR A 70 -9.14 4.14 -5.58
N GLY A 71 -8.27 4.54 -6.51
CA GLY A 71 -6.82 4.39 -6.39
C GLY A 71 -6.14 5.73 -6.09
N ILE A 72 -5.20 5.72 -5.16
CA ILE A 72 -4.40 6.91 -4.81
C ILE A 72 -2.93 6.58 -5.05
N ASP A 73 -2.23 7.45 -5.78
CA ASP A 73 -0.78 7.33 -5.98
C ASP A 73 -0.13 8.70 -6.11
N LEU A 74 1.18 8.80 -5.75
CA LEU A 74 1.99 10.00 -5.85
C LEU A 74 2.56 10.21 -7.26
N ALA A 75 2.70 9.15 -8.04
CA ALA A 75 3.35 9.15 -9.33
C ALA A 75 2.31 9.28 -10.47
N PRO A 76 2.25 10.41 -11.18
CA PRO A 76 1.25 10.64 -12.23
C PRO A 76 1.36 9.62 -13.36
N GLY A 77 2.56 9.19 -13.71
CA GLY A 77 2.76 8.20 -14.77
C GLY A 77 2.25 6.81 -14.39
N MET A 78 2.30 6.42 -13.11
CA MET A 78 1.69 5.18 -12.62
C MET A 78 0.19 5.18 -12.85
N LEU A 79 -0.48 6.27 -12.48
CA LEU A 79 -1.93 6.42 -12.68
C LEU A 79 -2.31 6.47 -14.18
N GLU A 80 -1.45 7.03 -15.02
CA GLU A 80 -1.66 7.04 -16.47
C GLU A 80 -1.61 5.61 -17.04
N GLU A 81 -0.63 4.80 -16.65
CA GLU A 81 -0.53 3.41 -17.08
C GLU A 81 -1.71 2.57 -16.55
N LEU A 82 -2.09 2.75 -15.27
CA LEU A 82 -3.26 2.12 -14.69
C LEU A 82 -4.54 2.42 -15.49
N ARG A 83 -4.76 3.69 -15.84
CA ARG A 83 -5.93 4.10 -16.64
C ARG A 83 -5.94 3.51 -18.03
N LYS A 84 -4.77 3.41 -18.71
CA LYS A 84 -4.63 2.77 -20.01
C LYS A 84 -4.95 1.27 -19.96
N LYS A 85 -4.50 0.61 -18.89
CA LYS A 85 -4.67 -0.83 -18.69
C LYS A 85 -6.13 -1.24 -18.46
N PHE A 86 -6.91 -0.41 -17.77
CA PHE A 86 -8.27 -0.73 -17.34
C PHE A 86 -9.32 0.28 -17.84
N THR A 87 -9.37 0.50 -19.14
CA THR A 87 -10.26 1.49 -19.79
C THR A 87 -11.75 1.19 -19.65
N ASP A 88 -12.10 -0.08 -19.40
CA ASP A 88 -13.48 -0.59 -19.25
C ASP A 88 -13.90 -0.78 -17.77
N LYS A 89 -13.02 -0.47 -16.82
CA LYS A 89 -13.27 -0.66 -15.39
C LYS A 89 -13.69 0.62 -14.68
N SER A 90 -14.42 0.47 -13.58
CA SER A 90 -14.83 1.60 -12.73
C SER A 90 -13.67 2.02 -11.83
N LEU A 91 -12.89 2.98 -12.31
CA LEU A 91 -11.72 3.52 -11.63
C LEU A 91 -11.89 5.02 -11.35
N ASP A 92 -11.73 5.41 -10.09
CA ASP A 92 -11.53 6.79 -9.64
C ASP A 92 -10.10 6.94 -9.16
N LEU A 93 -9.26 7.69 -9.93
CA LEU A 93 -7.82 7.78 -9.69
C LEU A 93 -7.45 9.18 -9.18
N ILE A 94 -6.84 9.23 -8.02
CA ILE A 94 -6.47 10.45 -7.32
C ILE A 94 -4.95 10.57 -7.27
N LEU A 95 -4.41 11.61 -7.92
CA LEU A 95 -3.01 11.97 -7.81
C LEU A 95 -2.77 12.71 -6.49
N GLY A 96 -2.00 12.12 -5.59
CA GLY A 96 -1.70 12.73 -4.31
C GLY A 96 -1.17 11.74 -3.28
N SER A 97 -0.79 12.27 -2.13
CA SER A 97 -0.41 11.44 -0.99
C SER A 97 -1.66 10.92 -0.27
N TYR A 98 -1.73 9.62 -0.03
CA TYR A 98 -2.79 9.04 0.80
C TYR A 98 -2.76 9.53 2.26
N PHE A 99 -1.68 10.20 2.70
CA PHE A 99 -1.66 10.92 3.97
C PHE A 99 -2.53 12.19 3.93
N ASP A 100 -2.56 12.89 2.79
CA ASP A 100 -3.19 14.20 2.62
C ASP A 100 -4.59 14.12 2.01
N VAL A 101 -4.80 13.20 1.06
CA VAL A 101 -6.10 13.02 0.36
C VAL A 101 -7.19 12.63 1.35
N PRO A 102 -8.34 13.33 1.38
CA PRO A 102 -9.50 12.89 2.16
C PRO A 102 -10.05 11.56 1.66
N LEU A 103 -10.26 10.60 2.56
CA LEU A 103 -10.76 9.27 2.21
C LEU A 103 -12.28 9.13 2.35
N GLY A 104 -12.96 10.15 2.90
CA GLY A 104 -14.38 10.07 3.23
C GLY A 104 -14.68 9.24 4.49
N GLU A 105 -15.96 8.93 4.68
CA GLU A 105 -16.44 8.12 5.81
C GLU A 105 -17.37 7.03 5.30
N GLU A 106 -17.21 5.80 5.78
CA GLU A 106 -18.04 4.63 5.45
C GLU A 106 -18.32 4.43 3.95
N ALA A 107 -17.29 4.73 3.12
CA ALA A 107 -17.43 4.72 1.65
C ALA A 107 -17.04 3.38 1.03
N PHE A 108 -16.14 2.60 1.69
CA PHE A 108 -15.51 1.43 1.10
C PHE A 108 -15.84 0.14 1.85
N ASP A 109 -16.08 -0.94 1.11
CA ASP A 109 -16.26 -2.29 1.64
C ASP A 109 -14.93 -2.86 2.11
N ALA A 110 -13.86 -2.54 1.40
CA ALA A 110 -12.50 -2.88 1.79
C ALA A 110 -11.50 -1.81 1.33
N ALA A 111 -10.31 -1.86 1.92
CA ALA A 111 -9.13 -1.18 1.41
C ALA A 111 -7.99 -2.18 1.17
N VAL A 112 -7.05 -1.81 0.31
CA VAL A 112 -5.85 -2.60 0.01
C VAL A 112 -4.64 -1.67 -0.08
N SER A 113 -3.47 -2.20 0.23
CA SER A 113 -2.17 -1.62 -0.11
C SER A 113 -1.19 -2.76 -0.36
N VAL A 114 -0.41 -2.68 -1.43
CA VAL A 114 0.59 -3.69 -1.78
C VAL A 114 1.93 -3.01 -2.02
N GLU A 115 2.96 -3.43 -1.26
CA GLU A 115 4.34 -2.95 -1.41
C GLU A 115 4.47 -1.41 -1.44
N SER A 116 3.73 -0.71 -0.54
CA SER A 116 3.68 0.75 -0.52
C SER A 116 3.92 1.39 0.86
N LEU A 117 3.55 0.72 1.95
CA LEU A 117 3.57 1.31 3.28
C LEU A 117 4.86 1.04 4.07
N HIS A 118 5.74 0.17 3.60
CA HIS A 118 7.02 -0.15 4.23
C HIS A 118 8.02 1.04 4.26
N HIS A 119 7.71 2.15 3.62
CA HIS A 119 8.54 3.36 3.65
C HIS A 119 8.28 4.28 4.85
N PHE A 120 7.27 3.98 5.68
CA PHE A 120 6.78 4.88 6.72
C PHE A 120 6.87 4.28 8.12
N THR A 121 7.09 5.17 9.09
CA THR A 121 7.17 4.81 10.51
C THR A 121 5.80 4.50 11.10
N GLN A 122 5.80 3.79 12.23
CA GLN A 122 4.59 3.52 13.01
C GLN A 122 3.83 4.83 13.36
N ALA A 123 4.56 5.87 13.77
CA ALA A 123 3.96 7.17 14.14
C ALA A 123 3.28 7.86 12.94
N GLU A 124 3.80 7.72 11.72
CA GLU A 124 3.19 8.24 10.49
C GLU A 124 1.97 7.40 10.08
N LYS A 125 2.04 6.07 10.23
CA LYS A 125 0.97 5.16 9.83
C LYS A 125 -0.27 5.23 10.72
N ILE A 126 -0.13 5.42 12.04
CA ILE A 126 -1.30 5.44 12.95
C ILE A 126 -2.37 6.46 12.53
N PRO A 127 -2.05 7.75 12.23
CA PRO A 127 -3.05 8.70 11.74
C PRO A 127 -3.68 8.30 10.39
N LEU A 128 -2.86 7.73 9.48
CA LEU A 128 -3.35 7.21 8.20
C LEU A 128 -4.35 6.07 8.41
N TYR A 129 -4.00 5.11 9.26
CA TYR A 129 -4.85 3.96 9.57
C TYR A 129 -6.15 4.38 10.29
N ALA A 130 -6.10 5.40 11.17
CA ALA A 130 -7.30 5.95 11.78
C ALA A 130 -8.23 6.61 10.75
N LYS A 131 -7.66 7.32 9.76
CA LYS A 131 -8.39 7.88 8.63
C LYS A 131 -8.98 6.77 7.75
N LEU A 132 -8.21 5.72 7.47
CA LEU A 132 -8.64 4.55 6.72
C LEU A 132 -9.78 3.80 7.43
N HIS A 133 -9.65 3.58 8.74
CA HIS A 133 -10.70 2.97 9.56
C HIS A 133 -12.04 3.71 9.45
N LYS A 134 -12.03 5.05 9.46
CA LYS A 134 -13.23 5.86 9.26
C LYS A 134 -13.82 5.69 7.84
N ALA A 135 -12.98 5.60 6.83
CA ALA A 135 -13.39 5.45 5.44
C ALA A 135 -14.04 4.09 5.13
N LEU A 136 -13.71 3.06 5.90
CA LEU A 136 -14.32 1.74 5.77
C LEU A 136 -15.75 1.72 6.34
N LYS A 137 -16.66 1.02 5.66
CA LYS A 137 -18.01 0.72 6.14
C LYS A 137 -17.97 -0.15 7.41
N PRO A 138 -19.04 -0.20 8.21
CA PRO A 138 -19.19 -1.20 9.27
C PRO A 138 -19.00 -2.62 8.70
N GLY A 139 -18.12 -3.41 9.32
CA GLY A 139 -17.73 -4.74 8.85
C GLY A 139 -16.73 -4.74 7.68
N GLY A 140 -16.31 -3.56 7.22
CA GLY A 140 -15.23 -3.43 6.24
C GLY A 140 -13.86 -3.83 6.81
N PHE A 141 -12.89 -4.00 5.94
CA PHE A 141 -11.55 -4.46 6.33
C PHE A 141 -10.45 -3.87 5.43
N PHE A 142 -9.21 -3.91 5.93
CA PHE A 142 -8.02 -3.53 5.20
C PHE A 142 -7.14 -4.75 4.96
N ILE A 143 -6.68 -4.93 3.73
CA ILE A 143 -5.67 -5.93 3.34
C ILE A 143 -4.36 -5.19 3.08
N LEU A 144 -3.35 -5.53 3.85
CA LEU A 144 -1.99 -5.04 3.68
C LEU A 144 -1.09 -6.19 3.27
N THR A 145 -0.54 -6.13 2.06
CA THR A 145 0.54 -7.03 1.63
C THR A 145 1.79 -6.19 1.46
N ASP A 146 2.79 -6.43 2.31
CA ASP A 146 3.95 -5.55 2.34
C ASP A 146 5.20 -6.28 2.84
N TYR A 147 6.36 -5.64 2.65
CA TYR A 147 7.65 -6.06 3.16
C TYR A 147 7.80 -5.69 4.64
N PHE A 148 8.26 -6.64 5.46
CA PHE A 148 8.40 -6.47 6.90
C PHE A 148 9.81 -6.80 7.39
N ALA A 149 10.29 -6.06 8.38
CA ALA A 149 11.52 -6.35 9.07
C ALA A 149 11.40 -7.67 9.87
N ALA A 150 12.43 -8.51 9.80
CA ALA A 150 12.47 -9.75 10.57
C ALA A 150 12.61 -9.51 12.07
N THR A 151 13.23 -8.39 12.45
CA THR A 151 13.52 -8.04 13.85
C THR A 151 13.39 -6.54 14.08
N GLU A 152 13.12 -6.14 15.32
CA GLU A 152 13.17 -4.73 15.72
C GLU A 152 14.56 -4.10 15.53
N ALA A 153 15.63 -4.90 15.59
CA ALA A 153 16.98 -4.40 15.34
C ALA A 153 17.16 -3.98 13.88
N GLU A 154 16.62 -4.75 12.95
CA GLU A 154 16.59 -4.43 11.52
C GLU A 154 15.73 -3.19 11.26
N GLU A 155 14.49 -3.15 11.78
CA GLU A 155 13.60 -1.98 11.71
C GLU A 155 14.32 -0.70 12.16
N ARG A 156 14.96 -0.74 13.35
CA ARG A 156 15.72 0.40 13.87
C ARG A 156 16.92 0.76 12.99
N ALA A 157 17.63 -0.23 12.43
CA ALA A 157 18.79 0.01 11.58
C ALA A 157 18.38 0.68 10.26
N CYS A 158 17.34 0.20 9.59
CA CYS A 158 16.81 0.81 8.36
C CYS A 158 16.40 2.27 8.60
N ARG A 159 15.67 2.52 9.71
CA ARG A 159 15.26 3.88 10.08
C ARG A 159 16.45 4.79 10.38
N ALA A 160 17.44 4.31 11.13
CA ALA A 160 18.64 5.08 11.46
C ALA A 160 19.45 5.45 10.20
N GLU A 161 19.53 4.52 9.26
CA GLU A 161 20.23 4.74 7.98
C GLU A 161 19.53 5.79 7.11
N LEU A 162 18.20 5.74 6.97
CA LEU A 162 17.45 6.79 6.27
C LEU A 162 17.73 8.17 6.88
N LEU A 163 17.68 8.28 8.21
CA LEU A 163 17.94 9.56 8.90
C LEU A 163 19.40 10.02 8.71
N ARG A 164 20.36 9.10 8.66
CA ARG A 164 21.77 9.40 8.35
C ARG A 164 21.90 9.97 6.94
N LEU A 165 21.33 9.28 5.95
CA LEU A 165 21.36 9.67 4.54
C LEU A 165 20.68 11.04 4.30
N LYS A 166 19.53 11.28 4.95
CA LYS A 166 18.85 12.58 4.87
C LYS A 166 19.73 13.71 5.41
N ARG A 167 20.39 13.52 6.56
CA ARG A 167 21.31 14.51 7.13
C ARG A 167 22.52 14.78 6.23
N GLU A 168 23.17 13.73 5.71
CA GLU A 168 24.34 13.87 4.84
C GLU A 168 24.03 14.61 3.54
N GLN A 169 22.80 14.44 3.03
CA GLN A 169 22.37 15.07 1.79
C GLN A 169 21.63 16.41 2.03
N ASN A 170 21.54 16.88 3.28
CA ASN A 170 20.82 18.09 3.69
C ASN A 170 19.35 18.11 3.19
N LEU A 171 18.66 16.97 3.27
CA LEU A 171 17.30 16.83 2.77
C LEU A 171 16.28 17.25 3.84
N PRO A 172 15.15 17.89 3.45
CA PRO A 172 14.12 18.31 4.38
C PRO A 172 13.35 17.12 4.97
N ASP A 173 12.90 17.26 6.22
CA ASP A 173 12.15 16.22 6.92
C ASP A 173 10.74 16.00 6.36
N GLY A 174 10.10 17.04 5.83
CA GLY A 174 8.72 17.03 5.36
C GLY A 174 8.50 16.42 3.96
N ALA A 175 9.53 15.86 3.30
CA ALA A 175 9.40 15.22 1.99
C ALA A 175 9.61 13.70 2.11
N PHE A 176 8.83 12.95 1.32
CA PHE A 176 8.96 11.51 1.21
C PHE A 176 10.05 11.13 0.21
N TYR A 177 10.98 10.28 0.67
CA TYR A 177 12.06 9.73 -0.13
C TYR A 177 11.91 8.22 -0.23
N HIS A 178 12.23 7.67 -1.39
CA HIS A 178 12.25 6.22 -1.56
C HIS A 178 13.42 5.63 -0.77
N TYR A 179 13.06 4.92 0.27
CA TYR A 179 13.95 4.14 1.13
C TYR A 179 13.11 3.23 2.03
N ASP A 180 13.48 1.95 2.10
CA ASP A 180 12.70 0.98 2.87
C ASP A 180 12.98 1.11 4.37
N THR A 181 11.93 1.37 5.12
CA THR A 181 11.95 1.43 6.59
C THR A 181 10.84 0.54 7.16
N PRO A 182 10.87 -0.77 6.83
CA PRO A 182 9.80 -1.66 7.20
C PRO A 182 9.65 -1.76 8.72
N LEU A 183 8.40 -1.85 9.18
CA LEU A 183 8.10 -2.24 10.55
C LEU A 183 8.20 -3.76 10.68
N THR A 184 8.33 -4.25 11.90
CA THR A 184 8.03 -5.66 12.18
C THR A 184 6.52 -5.90 12.07
N VAL A 185 6.09 -7.13 11.82
CA VAL A 185 4.66 -7.51 11.83
C VAL A 185 3.99 -7.16 13.16
N ALA A 186 4.73 -7.24 14.27
CA ALA A 186 4.24 -6.87 15.60
C ALA A 186 3.93 -5.37 15.70
N HIS A 187 4.87 -4.50 15.31
CA HIS A 187 4.68 -3.04 15.35
C HIS A 187 3.63 -2.57 14.33
N GLU A 188 3.51 -3.23 13.18
CA GLU A 188 2.44 -2.95 12.22
C GLU A 188 1.06 -3.30 12.81
N THR A 189 0.96 -4.47 13.45
CA THR A 189 -0.25 -4.90 14.15
C THR A 189 -0.64 -3.91 15.26
N GLU A 190 0.32 -3.46 16.05
CA GLU A 190 0.10 -2.44 17.09
C GLU A 190 -0.41 -1.12 16.50
N ALA A 191 0.18 -0.67 15.36
CA ALA A 191 -0.26 0.55 14.68
C ALA A 191 -1.72 0.46 14.22
N LEU A 192 -2.10 -0.66 13.62
CA LEU A 192 -3.47 -0.92 13.16
C LEU A 192 -4.47 -0.96 14.33
N LEU A 193 -4.13 -1.66 15.40
CA LEU A 193 -4.97 -1.71 16.62
C LEU A 193 -5.09 -0.34 17.28
N ALA A 194 -3.99 0.42 17.39
CA ALA A 194 -3.99 1.78 17.93
C ALA A 194 -4.84 2.75 17.10
N ALA A 195 -5.00 2.49 15.80
CA ALA A 195 -5.83 3.26 14.89
C ALA A 195 -7.34 2.93 14.97
N GLY A 196 -7.72 1.92 15.75
CA GLY A 196 -9.12 1.55 16.01
C GLY A 196 -9.61 0.27 15.34
N PHE A 197 -8.77 -0.44 14.57
CA PHE A 197 -9.16 -1.75 14.04
C PHE A 197 -9.39 -2.75 15.19
N GLY A 198 -10.47 -3.52 15.08
CA GLY A 198 -10.87 -4.46 16.13
C GLY A 198 -10.02 -5.73 16.19
N SER A 199 -9.42 -6.13 15.06
CA SER A 199 -8.54 -7.30 14.99
C SER A 199 -7.59 -7.21 13.81
N VAL A 200 -6.41 -7.84 13.95
CA VAL A 200 -5.43 -7.99 12.88
C VAL A 200 -5.01 -9.47 12.81
N ALA A 201 -5.03 -10.05 11.62
CA ALA A 201 -4.62 -11.43 11.37
C ALA A 201 -3.60 -11.50 10.24
N VAL A 202 -2.57 -12.31 10.42
CA VAL A 202 -1.67 -12.71 9.32
C VAL A 202 -2.39 -13.78 8.51
N LEU A 203 -2.62 -13.51 7.22
CA LEU A 203 -3.28 -14.44 6.31
C LEU A 203 -2.29 -15.37 5.62
N ASN A 204 -1.13 -14.85 5.23
CA ASN A 204 -0.05 -15.63 4.62
C ASN A 204 1.29 -14.86 4.68
N SER A 205 2.38 -15.55 4.33
CA SER A 205 3.70 -14.93 4.20
C SER A 205 4.55 -15.61 3.14
N TRP A 206 5.46 -14.84 2.54
CA TRP A 206 6.49 -15.28 1.57
C TRP A 206 7.79 -14.58 1.94
N GLY A 207 8.71 -15.31 2.57
CA GLY A 207 9.93 -14.69 3.11
C GLY A 207 9.60 -13.56 4.08
N HIS A 208 9.94 -12.34 3.69
CA HIS A 208 9.70 -11.10 4.44
C HIS A 208 8.43 -10.35 4.03
N THR A 209 7.74 -10.78 2.98
CA THR A 209 6.45 -10.22 2.57
C THR A 209 5.31 -10.95 3.27
N TYR A 210 4.44 -10.21 3.95
CA TYR A 210 3.27 -10.74 4.67
C TYR A 210 2.00 -10.10 4.16
N THR A 211 0.92 -10.87 4.14
CA THR A 211 -0.44 -10.33 3.98
C THR A 211 -1.15 -10.32 5.31
N LEU A 212 -1.53 -9.12 5.74
CA LEU A 212 -2.32 -8.88 6.95
C LEU A 212 -3.75 -8.50 6.58
N LYS A 213 -4.71 -8.90 7.42
CA LYS A 213 -6.10 -8.40 7.38
C LYS A 213 -6.41 -7.72 8.68
N ALA A 214 -6.76 -6.43 8.61
CA ALA A 214 -7.27 -5.65 9.73
C ALA A 214 -8.77 -5.44 9.56
N SER A 215 -9.57 -5.84 10.53
CA SER A 215 -11.04 -5.73 10.49
C SER A 215 -11.52 -4.55 11.34
N LYS A 216 -12.46 -3.77 10.77
CA LYS A 216 -13.14 -2.67 11.47
C LYS A 216 -14.12 -3.19 12.51
#